data_f4d3dea9fabaf7ebb11a0d3414200d76
#
_entry.id   f4d3dea9fabaf7ebb11a0d3414200d76
#
_cell.length_a   1.000
_cell.length_b   1.000
_cell.length_c   1.000
_cell.angle_alpha   90.00
_cell.angle_beta   90.00
_cell.angle_gamma   90.00
#
_symmetry.space_group_name_H-M   'P 1'
#
loop_
_entity.id
_entity.type
_entity.pdbx_description
1 polymer ?
#
loop_
_entity_poly.entity_id
_entity_poly.type
_entity_poly.pdbx_seq_one_letter_code
_entity_poly.pdbx_strand_id
1 'polypeptide(L)'
;MDTLIPLTATGQSLDVHQLATSPAPLIVHIDFKSPYAFLAIEPTRQMLAEFGLQADWRPFVLDIGSYLGTAKLAKDGKVETQNRSQEQWSGVKYAYFDCRRYANLVDLT
;
A
#
# COMPACT_ATOMS: atom_id res chain seq x y z
N MET A 1 -13.05 6.09 22.16
CA MET A 1 -12.15 5.06 21.66
C MET A 1 -12.79 4.25 20.57
N ASP A 2 -12.02 3.89 19.64
CA ASP A 2 -12.48 3.16 18.47
C ASP A 2 -13.03 1.79 18.84
N THR A 3 -14.12 1.39 18.18
CA THR A 3 -14.77 0.10 18.42
C THR A 3 -14.59 -0.88 17.27
N LEU A 4 -13.80 -0.53 16.26
CA LEU A 4 -13.57 -1.40 15.14
C LEU A 4 -12.76 -2.62 15.55
N ILE A 5 -13.22 -3.79 15.13
CA ILE A 5 -12.52 -5.06 15.38
C ILE A 5 -12.24 -5.70 14.02
N PRO A 6 -11.05 -5.46 13.45
CA PRO A 6 -10.72 -6.08 12.18
C PRO A 6 -10.51 -7.57 12.33
N LEU A 7 -10.63 -8.29 11.21
CA LEU A 7 -10.38 -9.72 11.16
C LEU A 7 -8.91 -10.03 10.96
N THR A 8 -8.45 -11.09 11.62
CA THR A 8 -7.11 -11.64 11.38
C THR A 8 -7.10 -12.41 10.04
N ALA A 9 -5.92 -12.85 9.62
CA ALA A 9 -5.76 -13.70 8.44
C ALA A 9 -6.50 -15.02 8.57
N THR A 10 -6.78 -15.50 9.80
CA THR A 10 -7.54 -16.71 10.06
C THR A 10 -9.03 -16.48 10.17
N GLY A 11 -9.51 -15.26 9.98
CA GLY A 11 -10.90 -14.89 10.11
C GLY A 11 -11.36 -14.59 11.53
N GLN A 12 -10.49 -14.64 12.51
CA GLN A 12 -10.81 -14.28 13.89
C GLN A 12 -10.74 -12.77 14.07
N SER A 13 -11.62 -12.24 14.93
CA SER A 13 -11.57 -10.83 15.29
C SER A 13 -10.41 -10.56 16.23
N LEU A 14 -9.67 -9.47 15.99
CA LEU A 14 -8.71 -8.94 16.92
C LEU A 14 -9.31 -7.76 17.66
N ASP A 15 -9.04 -7.69 18.97
CA ASP A 15 -9.39 -6.51 19.75
C ASP A 15 -8.64 -5.30 19.18
N VAL A 16 -9.36 -4.19 19.00
CA VAL A 16 -8.79 -2.92 18.56
C VAL A 16 -7.60 -2.52 19.44
N HIS A 17 -7.73 -2.76 20.75
CA HIS A 17 -6.65 -2.45 21.68
C HIS A 17 -5.37 -3.25 21.39
N GLN A 18 -5.50 -4.54 21.02
CA GLN A 18 -4.35 -5.36 20.64
C GLN A 18 -3.68 -4.85 19.37
N LEU A 19 -4.48 -4.39 18.40
CA LEU A 19 -3.96 -3.84 17.15
C LEU A 19 -3.30 -2.48 17.37
N ALA A 20 -3.86 -1.65 18.23
CA ALA A 20 -3.33 -0.33 18.51
C ALA A 20 -2.14 -0.35 19.46
N THR A 21 -1.93 -1.46 20.19
CA THR A 21 -0.83 -1.54 21.15
C THR A 21 0.48 -1.81 20.44
N SER A 22 1.46 -0.95 20.70
CA SER A 22 2.81 -1.10 20.19
C SER A 22 3.77 -0.39 21.15
N PRO A 23 5.01 -0.92 21.35
CA PRO A 23 6.02 -0.20 22.09
C PRO A 23 6.50 1.07 21.37
N ALA A 24 6.26 1.16 20.07
CA ALA A 24 6.61 2.35 19.29
C ALA A 24 5.51 3.39 19.36
N PRO A 25 5.85 4.69 19.30
CA PRO A 25 4.86 5.76 19.35
C PRO A 25 3.99 5.86 18.09
N LEU A 26 4.39 5.19 17.01
CA LEU A 26 3.71 5.27 15.73
C LEU A 26 3.61 3.88 15.09
N ILE A 27 2.44 3.56 14.58
CA ILE A 27 2.22 2.36 13.78
C ILE A 27 2.01 2.79 12.34
N VAL A 28 2.79 2.22 11.42
CA VAL A 28 2.67 2.52 9.99
C VAL A 28 2.24 1.26 9.26
N HIS A 29 1.06 1.30 8.67
CA HIS A 29 0.58 0.22 7.82
C HIS A 29 1.04 0.48 6.37
N ILE A 30 1.63 -0.53 5.75
CA ILE A 30 2.19 -0.37 4.41
C ILE A 30 1.78 -1.55 3.52
N ASP A 31 1.33 -1.23 2.30
CA ASP A 31 1.05 -2.23 1.28
C ASP A 31 2.27 -2.35 0.37
N PHE A 32 3.00 -3.45 0.49
CA PHE A 32 4.21 -3.70 -0.29
C PHE A 32 3.95 -3.90 -1.77
N LYS A 33 2.70 -4.04 -2.20
CA LYS A 33 2.34 -4.12 -3.61
C LYS A 33 2.13 -2.75 -4.25
N SER A 34 2.04 -1.70 -3.46
CA SER A 34 1.74 -0.36 -3.95
C SER A 34 3.03 0.37 -4.30
N PRO A 35 3.19 0.84 -5.55
CA PRO A 35 4.37 1.64 -5.91
C PRO A 35 4.42 2.97 -5.16
N TYR A 36 3.27 3.59 -4.87
CA TYR A 36 3.24 4.81 -4.05
C TYR A 36 3.71 4.54 -2.62
N ALA A 37 3.31 3.41 -2.03
CA ALA A 37 3.79 3.02 -0.70
C ALA A 37 5.30 2.82 -0.70
N PHE A 38 5.85 2.20 -1.74
CA PHE A 38 7.29 2.04 -1.89
C PHE A 38 8.00 3.39 -1.90
N LEU A 39 7.48 4.36 -2.67
CA LEU A 39 8.05 5.71 -2.73
C LEU A 39 7.97 6.45 -1.39
N ALA A 40 6.98 6.13 -0.56
CA ALA A 40 6.77 6.79 0.72
C ALA A 40 7.70 6.30 1.83
N ILE A 41 8.39 5.18 1.64
CA ILE A 41 9.21 4.57 2.71
C ILE A 41 10.33 5.51 3.14
N GLU A 42 11.18 5.97 2.23
CA GLU A 42 12.31 6.82 2.59
C GLU A 42 11.92 8.16 3.17
N PRO A 43 10.98 8.93 2.57
CA PRO A 43 10.53 10.17 3.21
C PRO A 43 9.96 9.95 4.62
N THR A 44 9.25 8.85 4.83
CA THR A 44 8.73 8.52 6.17
C THR A 44 9.87 8.23 7.14
N ARG A 45 10.87 7.46 6.72
CA ARG A 45 12.04 7.15 7.56
C ARG A 45 12.81 8.41 7.91
N GLN A 46 12.99 9.32 6.96
CA GLN A 46 13.67 10.59 7.19
C GLN A 46 12.91 11.45 8.20
N MET A 47 11.59 11.54 8.05
CA MET A 47 10.75 12.28 8.99
C MET A 47 10.86 11.70 10.41
N LEU A 48 10.79 10.38 10.53
CA LEU A 48 10.91 9.71 11.82
C LEU A 48 12.26 10.00 12.47
N ALA A 49 13.34 9.98 11.69
CA ALA A 49 14.68 10.30 12.19
C ALA A 49 14.77 11.75 12.68
N GLU A 50 14.19 12.70 11.94
CA GLU A 50 14.19 14.11 12.34
C GLU A 50 13.48 14.33 13.69
N PHE A 51 12.39 13.61 13.92
CA PHE A 51 11.64 13.75 15.17
C PHE A 51 12.12 12.79 16.26
N GLY A 52 13.12 11.96 15.99
CA GLY A 52 13.60 10.98 16.96
C GLY A 52 12.57 9.91 17.31
N LEU A 53 11.67 9.59 16.38
CA LEU A 53 10.59 8.64 16.61
C LEU A 53 10.91 7.30 15.97
N GLN A 54 10.40 6.23 16.60
CA GLN A 54 10.40 4.91 16.02
C GLN A 54 9.01 4.55 15.53
N ALA A 55 8.93 3.77 14.46
CA ALA A 55 7.67 3.27 13.93
C ALA A 55 7.64 1.75 14.00
N ASP A 56 6.46 1.23 14.28
CA ASP A 56 6.14 -0.18 14.13
C ASP A 56 5.53 -0.34 12.73
N TRP A 57 6.28 -0.95 11.82
CA TRP A 57 5.86 -1.13 10.43
C TRP A 57 5.07 -2.43 10.32
N ARG A 58 3.86 -2.35 9.82
CA ARG A 58 2.98 -3.51 9.69
C ARG A 58 2.51 -3.67 8.25
N PRO A 59 2.48 -4.90 7.72
CA PRO A 59 1.95 -5.13 6.39
C PRO A 59 0.45 -4.86 6.33
N PHE A 60 0.03 -4.35 5.20
CA PHE A 60 -1.36 -4.09 4.89
C PHE A 60 -1.62 -4.48 3.44
N VAL A 61 -2.77 -5.06 3.16
CA VAL A 61 -3.14 -5.44 1.79
C VAL A 61 -4.44 -4.75 1.41
N LEU A 62 -4.33 -3.87 0.41
CA LEU A 62 -5.48 -3.18 -0.14
C LEU A 62 -6.15 -4.04 -1.20
N ASP A 63 -7.46 -4.16 -1.14
CA ASP A 63 -8.23 -4.88 -2.16
C ASP A 63 -8.44 -3.98 -3.39
N ILE A 64 -7.41 -3.91 -4.23
CA ILE A 64 -7.42 -3.06 -5.41
C ILE A 64 -8.49 -3.53 -6.40
N GLY A 65 -8.70 -4.85 -6.50
CA GLY A 65 -9.66 -5.41 -7.42
C GLY A 65 -11.09 -4.92 -7.20
N SER A 66 -11.43 -4.53 -5.95
CA SER A 66 -12.79 -4.09 -5.63
C SER A 66 -13.15 -2.74 -6.26
N TYR A 67 -12.16 -1.90 -6.60
CA TYR A 67 -12.44 -0.57 -7.15
C TYR A 67 -11.68 -0.24 -8.45
N LEU A 68 -10.58 -0.92 -8.73
CA LEU A 68 -9.82 -0.71 -9.98
C LEU A 68 -9.98 -1.86 -10.97
N GLY A 69 -10.73 -2.89 -10.60
CA GLY A 69 -10.82 -4.08 -11.40
C GLY A 69 -9.53 -4.88 -11.42
N THR A 70 -9.52 -5.95 -12.16
CA THR A 70 -8.38 -6.86 -12.25
C THR A 70 -7.99 -7.09 -13.70
N ALA A 71 -6.73 -7.45 -13.91
CA ALA A 71 -6.22 -7.86 -15.21
C ALA A 71 -5.22 -9.00 -15.01
N LYS A 72 -5.24 -9.96 -15.91
CA LYS A 72 -4.30 -11.05 -15.94
C LYS A 72 -3.46 -10.94 -17.21
N LEU A 73 -2.15 -11.00 -17.03
CA LEU A 73 -1.22 -10.94 -18.16
C LEU A 73 -0.84 -12.34 -18.63
N ALA A 74 -0.71 -12.50 -19.94
CA ALA A 74 -0.13 -13.69 -20.54
C ALA A 74 1.38 -13.69 -20.37
N LYS A 75 2.06 -14.80 -20.71
CA LYS A 75 3.51 -14.92 -20.57
C LYS A 75 4.28 -13.90 -21.40
N ASP A 76 3.69 -13.41 -22.49
CA ASP A 76 4.29 -12.39 -23.36
C ASP A 76 4.08 -10.95 -22.85
N GLY A 77 3.45 -10.77 -21.68
CA GLY A 77 3.18 -9.47 -21.10
C GLY A 77 1.92 -8.80 -21.60
N LYS A 78 1.20 -9.40 -22.56
CA LYS A 78 -0.06 -8.84 -23.06
C LYS A 78 -1.21 -9.21 -22.14
N VAL A 79 -2.25 -8.38 -22.13
CA VAL A 79 -3.44 -8.63 -21.33
C VAL A 79 -4.19 -9.84 -21.90
N GLU A 80 -4.29 -10.89 -21.09
CA GLU A 80 -5.03 -12.11 -21.44
C GLU A 80 -6.51 -11.96 -21.10
N THR A 81 -6.80 -11.55 -19.88
CA THR A 81 -8.16 -11.28 -19.41
C THR A 81 -8.17 -10.03 -18.56
N GLN A 82 -9.29 -9.30 -18.54
CA GLN A 82 -9.41 -8.13 -17.71
C GLN A 82 -10.88 -7.73 -17.55
N ASN A 83 -11.20 -7.04 -16.45
CA ASN A 83 -12.54 -6.51 -16.20
C ASN A 83 -12.51 -5.01 -15.87
N ARG A 84 -11.42 -4.31 -16.21
CA ARG A 84 -11.29 -2.88 -15.97
C ARG A 84 -12.03 -2.09 -17.04
N SER A 85 -12.73 -1.03 -16.61
CA SER A 85 -13.29 -0.03 -17.53
C SER A 85 -12.17 0.83 -18.12
N GLN A 86 -12.52 1.63 -19.14
CA GLN A 86 -11.57 2.56 -19.72
C GLN A 86 -11.07 3.58 -18.70
N GLU A 87 -11.96 4.08 -17.83
CA GLU A 87 -11.58 5.01 -16.78
C GLU A 87 -10.65 4.36 -15.75
N GLN A 88 -10.93 3.13 -15.35
CA GLN A 88 -10.05 2.39 -14.44
C GLN A 88 -8.67 2.18 -15.06
N TRP A 89 -8.59 1.82 -16.34
CA TRP A 89 -7.32 1.68 -17.05
C TRP A 89 -6.55 3.00 -17.11
N SER A 90 -7.25 4.11 -17.35
CA SER A 90 -6.63 5.45 -17.38
C SER A 90 -6.01 5.78 -16.04
N GLY A 91 -6.73 5.50 -14.95
CA GLY A 91 -6.21 5.70 -13.60
C GLY A 91 -4.98 4.85 -13.28
N VAL A 92 -5.02 3.57 -13.67
CA VAL A 92 -3.88 2.66 -13.46
C VAL A 92 -2.65 3.14 -14.24
N LYS A 93 -2.82 3.48 -15.51
CA LYS A 93 -1.71 3.98 -16.33
C LYS A 93 -1.13 5.28 -15.77
N TYR A 94 -2.00 6.21 -15.38
CA TYR A 94 -1.57 7.45 -14.76
C TYR A 94 -0.73 7.19 -13.51
N ALA A 95 -1.19 6.29 -12.64
CA ALA A 95 -0.48 5.98 -11.40
C ALA A 95 0.93 5.45 -11.67
N TYR A 96 1.09 4.57 -12.66
CA TYR A 96 2.42 4.05 -13.02
C TYR A 96 3.33 5.13 -13.57
N PHE A 97 2.83 6.01 -14.43
CA PHE A 97 3.62 7.13 -14.94
C PHE A 97 4.01 8.10 -13.83
N ASP A 98 3.07 8.40 -12.95
CA ASP A 98 3.30 9.32 -11.84
C ASP A 98 4.35 8.76 -10.87
N CYS A 99 4.22 7.48 -10.49
CA CYS A 99 5.20 6.83 -9.63
C CYS A 99 6.60 6.81 -10.26
N ARG A 100 6.68 6.58 -11.57
CA ARG A 100 7.96 6.60 -12.28
C ARG A 100 8.60 7.98 -12.23
N ARG A 101 7.80 9.04 -12.38
CA ARG A 101 8.31 10.41 -12.28
C ARG A 101 8.90 10.67 -10.90
N TYR A 102 8.20 10.30 -9.84
CA TYR A 102 8.71 10.45 -8.48
C TYR A 102 9.96 9.61 -8.25
N ALA A 103 9.97 8.37 -8.73
CA ALA A 103 11.14 7.50 -8.60
C ALA A 103 12.36 8.11 -9.28
N ASN A 104 12.19 8.68 -10.46
CA ASN A 104 13.28 9.33 -11.19
C ASN A 104 13.85 10.54 -10.46
N LEU A 105 12.99 11.29 -9.75
CA LEU A 105 13.43 12.45 -8.97
C LEU A 105 14.35 12.07 -7.81
N VAL A 106 14.26 10.85 -7.31
CA VAL A 106 15.03 10.37 -6.17
C VAL A 106 15.94 9.19 -6.54
N ASP A 107 16.21 9.02 -7.83
CA ASP A 107 17.13 8.00 -8.37
C ASP A 107 16.72 6.56 -8.01
N LEU A 108 15.43 6.28 -7.92
CA LEU A 108 14.90 4.93 -7.80
C LEU A 108 14.45 4.44 -9.17
N THR A 109 14.59 3.14 -9.41
CA THR A 109 14.16 2.50 -10.66
C THR A 109 13.25 1.34 -10.42
#